data_e69d6e254bc7f8e0f25f0a4e49d4837c
#
_entry.id   e69d6e254bc7f8e0f25f0a4e49d4837c
#
_cell.length_a   1.000
_cell.length_b   1.000
_cell.length_c   1.000
_cell.angle_alpha   90.00
_cell.angle_beta   90.00
_cell.angle_gamma   90.00
#
_symmetry.space_group_name_H-M   'P 1'
#
loop_
_entity.id
_entity.type
_entity.pdbx_description
1 polymer ?
#
loop_
_entity_poly.entity_id
_entity_poly.type
_entity_poly.pdbx_seq_one_letter_code
_entity_poly.pdbx_strand_id
1 'polypeptide(L)'
;MCTRYALDITQPELKEIIDIAKSAPLTTKFVDTHARPLITDGEVRPTDIVPVIAPNSKGEKCVFPMQWGFTARDNKRSLFNARLETAGVKPTFKDAWQSRRCIVPASHYYEWEHFKSPDGKVKTGDKYAIQPAGSTVTWLCGLYRIENSYPVFVVLTKEPTPELAKIHDRMPLMLPKEKINDWINPSSNPADLIQFALADTVAEKA
;
A
#
# COMPACT_ATOMS: atom_id res chain seq x y z
N MET A 1 10.17 -3.75 6.29
CA MET A 1 8.73 -3.41 6.12
C MET A 1 8.63 -2.52 4.91
N CYS A 2 7.69 -2.80 4.01
CA CYS A 2 7.49 -2.04 2.77
C CYS A 2 7.29 -0.54 3.07
N THR A 3 8.26 0.27 2.72
CA THR A 3 8.26 1.72 2.91
C THR A 3 8.59 2.48 1.64
N ARG A 4 8.64 1.78 0.51
CA ARG A 4 8.87 2.34 -0.83
C ARG A 4 8.13 1.52 -1.86
N TYR A 5 7.52 2.20 -2.82
CA TYR A 5 7.01 1.60 -4.05
C TYR A 5 7.13 2.60 -5.19
N ALA A 6 6.86 2.19 -6.40
CA ALA A 6 6.94 3.05 -7.57
C ALA A 6 5.59 3.16 -8.29
N LEU A 7 5.37 4.32 -8.90
CA LEU A 7 4.37 4.56 -9.92
C LEU A 7 5.09 4.78 -11.24
N ASP A 8 4.65 4.09 -12.28
CA ASP A 8 5.16 4.28 -13.65
C ASP A 8 3.99 4.73 -14.53
N ILE A 9 3.97 6.02 -14.85
CA ILE A 9 2.91 6.65 -15.64
C ILE A 9 2.90 6.17 -17.10
N THR A 10 3.94 5.47 -17.55
CA THR A 10 3.96 4.86 -18.88
C THR A 10 3.08 3.61 -18.98
N GLN A 11 2.73 3.01 -17.84
CA GLN A 11 1.79 1.88 -17.78
C GLN A 11 0.35 2.38 -17.93
N PRO A 12 -0.40 1.96 -18.96
CA PRO A 12 -1.71 2.54 -19.28
C PRO A 12 -2.71 2.48 -18.13
N GLU A 13 -2.73 1.37 -17.38
CA GLU A 13 -3.66 1.16 -16.26
C GLU A 13 -3.35 2.07 -15.07
N LEU A 14 -2.08 2.27 -14.73
CA LEU A 14 -1.67 3.22 -13.70
C LEU A 14 -1.94 4.66 -14.14
N LYS A 15 -1.68 4.97 -15.41
CA LYS A 15 -1.96 6.29 -15.97
C LYS A 15 -3.43 6.68 -15.85
N GLU A 16 -4.36 5.77 -16.18
CA GLU A 16 -5.80 6.00 -16.03
C GLU A 16 -6.17 6.34 -14.58
N ILE A 17 -5.68 5.55 -13.61
CA ILE A 17 -5.92 5.77 -12.18
C ILE A 17 -5.35 7.12 -11.73
N ILE A 18 -4.15 7.45 -12.17
CA ILE A 18 -3.48 8.71 -11.85
C ILE A 18 -4.26 9.91 -12.41
N ASP A 19 -4.72 9.84 -13.67
CA ASP A 19 -5.48 10.92 -14.31
C ASP A 19 -6.83 11.15 -13.62
N ILE A 20 -7.50 10.08 -13.16
CA ILE A 20 -8.71 10.20 -12.32
C ILE A 20 -8.39 10.94 -11.01
N ALA A 21 -7.30 10.55 -10.33
CA ALA A 21 -6.91 11.20 -9.08
C ALA A 21 -6.54 12.67 -9.27
N LYS A 22 -5.83 13.02 -10.35
CA LYS A 22 -5.47 14.41 -10.68
C LYS A 22 -6.71 15.30 -10.86
N SER A 23 -7.75 14.79 -11.50
CA SER A 23 -8.97 15.54 -11.78
C SER A 23 -9.95 15.60 -10.60
N ALA A 24 -9.72 14.85 -9.54
CA ALA A 24 -10.62 14.81 -8.39
C ALA A 24 -10.58 16.14 -7.61
N PRO A 25 -11.74 16.76 -7.30
CA PRO A 25 -11.80 18.03 -6.54
C PRO A 25 -11.11 17.95 -5.18
N LEU A 26 -11.11 16.76 -4.57
CA LEU A 26 -10.42 16.51 -3.30
C LEU A 26 -8.90 16.67 -3.44
N THR A 27 -8.32 16.39 -4.61
CA THR A 27 -6.88 16.48 -4.84
C THR A 27 -6.37 17.91 -4.68
N THR A 28 -7.01 18.89 -5.32
CA THR A 28 -6.64 20.30 -5.18
C THR A 28 -6.70 20.72 -3.72
N LYS A 29 -7.81 20.44 -3.04
CA LYS A 29 -7.97 20.78 -1.62
C LYS A 29 -6.91 20.12 -0.74
N PHE A 30 -6.58 18.86 -1.00
CA PHE A 30 -5.60 18.09 -0.22
C PHE A 30 -4.19 18.64 -0.41
N VAL A 31 -3.80 18.89 -1.67
CA VAL A 31 -2.49 19.44 -2.05
C VAL A 31 -2.30 20.84 -1.44
N ASP A 32 -3.28 21.71 -1.58
CA ASP A 32 -3.21 23.08 -1.05
C ASP A 32 -3.07 23.10 0.48
N THR A 33 -3.86 22.25 1.18
CA THR A 33 -3.84 22.20 2.64
C THR A 33 -2.52 21.66 3.19
N HIS A 34 -1.92 20.66 2.53
CA HIS A 34 -0.70 20.00 3.02
C HIS A 34 0.58 20.59 2.42
N ALA A 35 0.48 21.51 1.45
CA ALA A 35 1.59 22.06 0.68
C ALA A 35 2.49 20.95 0.09
N ARG A 36 1.88 19.83 -0.36
CA ARG A 36 2.55 18.66 -0.94
C ARG A 36 1.86 18.24 -2.23
N PRO A 37 2.61 17.94 -3.29
CA PRO A 37 2.03 17.49 -4.55
C PRO A 37 1.44 16.07 -4.43
N LEU A 38 0.47 15.76 -5.29
CA LEU A 38 0.10 14.39 -5.60
C LEU A 38 1.27 13.76 -6.36
N ILE A 39 1.84 12.68 -5.84
CA ILE A 39 2.86 11.91 -6.55
C ILE A 39 2.16 11.08 -7.63
N THR A 40 2.64 11.21 -8.84
CA THR A 40 2.04 10.60 -10.03
C THR A 40 3.00 9.72 -10.82
N ASP A 41 4.30 9.80 -10.50
CA ASP A 41 5.34 9.04 -11.16
C ASP A 41 6.56 8.89 -10.24
N GLY A 42 7.36 7.84 -10.45
CA GLY A 42 8.58 7.57 -9.71
C GLY A 42 8.38 6.96 -8.34
N GLU A 43 9.38 7.12 -7.48
CA GLU A 43 9.42 6.49 -6.15
C GLU A 43 8.50 7.22 -5.15
N VAL A 44 7.59 6.45 -4.55
CA VAL A 44 6.68 6.89 -3.49
C VAL A 44 7.26 6.56 -2.12
N ARG A 45 7.13 7.50 -1.19
CA ARG A 45 7.68 7.45 0.17
C ARG A 45 6.59 7.64 1.23
N PRO A 46 6.82 7.17 2.45
CA PRO A 46 5.96 7.51 3.58
C PRO A 46 5.65 9.01 3.66
N THR A 47 4.41 9.34 3.94
CA THR A 47 3.81 10.68 3.98
C THR A 47 3.48 11.32 2.64
N ASP A 48 3.84 10.70 1.51
CA ASP A 48 3.40 11.17 0.19
C ASP A 48 1.89 11.04 0.00
N ILE A 49 1.33 11.90 -0.83
CA ILE A 49 -0.06 11.85 -1.28
C ILE A 49 -0.09 11.15 -2.62
N VAL A 50 -0.88 10.09 -2.74
CA VAL A 50 -0.90 9.19 -3.90
C VAL A 50 -2.32 8.79 -4.28
N PRO A 51 -2.56 8.32 -5.52
CA PRO A 51 -3.82 7.70 -5.91
C PRO A 51 -4.06 6.39 -5.15
N VAL A 52 -5.25 6.24 -4.55
CA VAL A 52 -5.67 5.02 -3.84
C VAL A 52 -7.09 4.67 -4.25
N ILE A 53 -7.36 3.40 -4.49
CA ILE A 53 -8.68 2.88 -4.84
C ILE A 53 -9.42 2.50 -3.55
N ALA A 54 -10.60 3.06 -3.35
CA ALA A 54 -11.47 2.75 -2.20
C ALA A 54 -12.95 2.93 -2.58
N PRO A 55 -13.89 2.42 -1.78
CA PRO A 55 -15.30 2.67 -2.03
C PRO A 55 -15.67 4.12 -1.64
N ASN A 56 -16.57 4.72 -2.41
CA ASN A 56 -17.23 5.96 -2.01
C ASN A 56 -18.38 5.68 -0.99
N SER A 57 -19.12 6.69 -0.60
CA SER A 57 -20.25 6.56 0.33
C SER A 57 -21.40 5.68 -0.16
N LYS A 58 -21.46 5.40 -1.47
CA LYS A 58 -22.43 4.48 -2.09
C LYS A 58 -21.89 3.06 -2.27
N GLY A 59 -20.64 2.81 -1.88
CA GLY A 59 -19.97 1.52 -2.08
C GLY A 59 -19.36 1.34 -3.48
N GLU A 60 -19.38 2.35 -4.33
CA GLU A 60 -18.82 2.29 -5.67
C GLU A 60 -17.30 2.49 -5.64
N LYS A 61 -16.58 1.74 -6.48
CA LYS A 61 -15.14 1.84 -6.62
C LYS A 61 -14.75 3.23 -7.19
N CYS A 62 -13.95 3.97 -6.44
CA CYS A 62 -13.44 5.29 -6.83
C CYS A 62 -11.94 5.40 -6.54
N VAL A 63 -11.31 6.41 -7.13
CA VAL A 63 -9.92 6.77 -6.87
C VAL A 63 -9.90 8.04 -6.03
N PHE A 64 -9.14 8.02 -4.93
CA PHE A 64 -8.97 9.15 -4.02
C PHE A 64 -7.48 9.48 -3.84
N PRO A 65 -7.12 10.76 -3.72
CA PRO A 65 -5.83 11.12 -3.16
C PRO A 65 -5.81 10.75 -1.68
N MET A 66 -4.81 9.99 -1.24
CA MET A 66 -4.64 9.64 0.18
C MET A 66 -3.20 9.83 0.60
N GLN A 67 -2.97 10.27 1.84
CA GLN A 67 -1.63 10.36 2.39
C GLN A 67 -1.21 9.03 3.03
N TRP A 68 0.01 8.60 2.76
CA TRP A 68 0.55 7.37 3.33
C TRP A 68 1.00 7.56 4.77
N GLY A 69 0.27 6.96 5.69
CA GLY A 69 0.60 6.89 7.11
C GLY A 69 -0.56 7.27 8.03
N PHE A 70 -0.86 6.41 9.00
CA PHE A 70 -1.74 6.72 10.11
C PHE A 70 -0.97 7.42 11.22
N THR A 71 -1.54 8.44 11.81
CA THR A 71 -1.02 9.01 13.06
C THR A 71 -1.18 8.00 14.19
N ALA A 72 -0.10 7.67 14.89
CA ALA A 72 -0.16 6.79 16.05
C ALA A 72 -0.94 7.45 17.20
N ARG A 73 -1.47 6.64 18.13
CA ARG A 73 -2.26 7.15 19.28
C ARG A 73 -1.53 8.16 20.16
N ASP A 74 -0.19 8.08 20.21
CA ASP A 74 0.66 9.01 20.95
C ASP A 74 0.89 10.33 20.21
N ASN A 75 0.35 10.48 18.98
CA ASN A 75 0.55 11.62 18.07
C ASN A 75 2.01 11.94 17.74
N LYS A 76 2.95 11.06 18.11
CA LYS A 76 4.40 11.27 17.94
C LYS A 76 4.99 10.52 16.75
N ARG A 77 4.28 9.50 16.23
CA ARG A 77 4.78 8.61 15.18
C ARG A 77 3.74 8.41 14.12
N SER A 78 4.19 8.13 12.91
CA SER A 78 3.35 7.65 11.83
C SER A 78 3.52 6.15 11.65
N LEU A 79 2.42 5.46 11.38
CA LEU A 79 2.36 4.03 11.09
C LEU A 79 2.12 3.88 9.59
N PHE A 80 3.07 3.32 8.87
CA PHE A 80 2.98 3.18 7.41
C PHE A 80 2.47 1.80 6.99
N ASN A 81 2.58 0.83 7.89
CA ASN A 81 2.17 -0.55 7.64
C ASN A 81 1.33 -1.11 8.78
N ALA A 82 0.43 -2.03 8.46
CA ALA A 82 -0.29 -2.85 9.42
C ALA A 82 0.04 -4.33 9.16
N ARG A 83 0.37 -5.08 10.21
CA ARG A 83 0.60 -6.53 10.08
C ARG A 83 -0.74 -7.25 9.91
N LEU A 84 -0.86 -8.07 8.87
CA LEU A 84 -2.05 -8.85 8.56
C LEU A 84 -2.54 -9.66 9.76
N GLU A 85 -1.61 -10.29 10.47
CA GLU A 85 -1.87 -11.19 11.59
C GLU A 85 -2.55 -10.49 12.78
N THR A 86 -2.44 -9.17 12.85
CA THR A 86 -2.98 -8.40 13.99
C THR A 86 -3.90 -7.25 13.59
N ALA A 87 -4.10 -7.01 12.28
CA ALA A 87 -4.91 -5.89 11.79
C ALA A 87 -6.36 -5.97 12.26
N GLY A 88 -6.93 -7.17 12.31
CA GLY A 88 -8.32 -7.39 12.75
C GLY A 88 -8.55 -7.25 14.25
N VAL A 89 -7.50 -7.22 15.08
CA VAL A 89 -7.63 -7.18 16.55
C VAL A 89 -7.04 -5.92 17.18
N LYS A 90 -6.00 -5.32 16.58
CA LYS A 90 -5.39 -4.09 17.12
C LYS A 90 -6.35 -2.91 17.00
N PRO A 91 -6.64 -2.19 18.10
CA PRO A 91 -7.57 -1.06 18.10
C PRO A 91 -7.27 0.03 17.07
N THR A 92 -5.99 0.16 16.66
CA THR A 92 -5.56 1.15 15.63
C THR A 92 -6.07 0.81 14.24
N PHE A 93 -6.26 -0.47 13.93
CA PHE A 93 -6.56 -0.97 12.59
C PHE A 93 -7.90 -1.69 12.48
N LYS A 94 -8.47 -2.19 13.60
CA LYS A 94 -9.64 -3.07 13.64
C LYS A 94 -10.84 -2.52 12.85
N ASP A 95 -11.18 -1.25 13.06
CA ASP A 95 -12.33 -0.64 12.37
C ASP A 95 -12.09 -0.50 10.87
N ALA A 96 -10.85 -0.14 10.49
CA ALA A 96 -10.47 -0.05 9.10
C ALA A 96 -10.39 -1.44 8.43
N TRP A 97 -9.92 -2.45 9.15
CA TRP A 97 -9.94 -3.85 8.70
C TRP A 97 -11.35 -4.32 8.36
N GLN A 98 -12.33 -3.97 9.15
CA GLN A 98 -13.72 -4.39 8.95
C GLN A 98 -14.39 -3.68 7.78
N SER A 99 -14.19 -2.35 7.61
CA SER A 99 -15.04 -1.56 6.73
C SER A 99 -14.33 -0.53 5.84
N ARG A 100 -13.02 -0.32 6.00
CA ARG A 100 -12.27 0.72 5.28
C ARG A 100 -11.00 0.16 4.67
N ARG A 101 -11.19 -0.77 3.76
CA ARG A 101 -10.12 -1.39 2.98
C ARG A 101 -9.94 -0.64 1.68
N CYS A 102 -8.69 -0.55 1.23
CA CYS A 102 -8.32 0.11 -0.02
C CYS A 102 -7.28 -0.70 -0.78
N ILE A 103 -7.06 -0.33 -2.02
CA ILE A 103 -5.98 -0.84 -2.87
C ILE A 103 -5.06 0.32 -3.24
N VAL A 104 -3.77 0.12 -3.06
CA VAL A 104 -2.72 1.04 -3.47
C VAL A 104 -2.11 0.48 -4.75
N PRO A 105 -2.39 1.09 -5.91
CA PRO A 105 -1.80 0.67 -7.18
C PRO A 105 -0.32 1.07 -7.22
N ALA A 106 0.52 0.17 -7.71
CA ALA A 106 1.96 0.37 -7.87
C ALA A 106 2.46 -0.37 -9.11
N SER A 107 3.56 0.05 -9.70
CA SER A 107 4.28 -0.78 -10.67
C SER A 107 5.00 -1.92 -9.96
N HIS A 108 5.73 -1.60 -8.93
CA HIS A 108 6.44 -2.54 -8.05
C HIS A 108 6.66 -1.90 -6.69
N TYR A 109 7.03 -2.70 -5.68
CA TYR A 109 7.51 -2.18 -4.40
C TYR A 109 8.99 -2.43 -4.23
N TYR A 110 9.63 -1.68 -3.34
CA TYR A 110 11.03 -1.84 -3.03
C TYR A 110 11.22 -2.42 -1.64
N GLU A 111 12.20 -3.33 -1.53
CA GLU A 111 12.77 -3.77 -0.27
C GLU A 111 14.30 -3.86 -0.37
N TRP A 112 14.95 -3.77 0.78
CA TRP A 112 16.39 -3.90 0.90
C TRP A 112 16.72 -5.21 1.54
N GLU A 113 17.74 -5.87 1.02
CA GLU A 113 18.29 -7.04 1.65
C GLU A 113 18.77 -6.70 3.07
N HIS A 114 18.42 -7.54 4.05
CA HIS A 114 18.91 -7.46 5.40
C HIS A 114 19.71 -8.70 5.75
N PHE A 115 20.98 -8.54 6.06
CA PHE A 115 21.85 -9.64 6.46
C PHE A 115 22.59 -9.34 7.75
N LYS A 116 22.98 -10.38 8.47
CA LYS A 116 23.83 -10.26 9.66
C LYS A 116 25.29 -10.28 9.24
N SER A 117 26.02 -9.24 9.61
CA SER A 117 27.48 -9.22 9.46
C SER A 117 28.16 -10.12 10.51
N PRO A 118 29.45 -10.47 10.33
CA PRO A 118 30.17 -11.35 11.27
C PRO A 118 30.17 -10.85 12.73
N ASP A 119 30.05 -9.54 12.95
CA ASP A 119 29.92 -8.91 14.28
C ASP A 119 28.48 -8.96 14.84
N GLY A 120 27.55 -9.66 14.17
CA GLY A 120 26.16 -9.86 14.59
C GLY A 120 25.22 -8.68 14.31
N LYS A 121 25.71 -7.59 13.73
CA LYS A 121 24.89 -6.43 13.38
C LYS A 121 24.11 -6.68 12.09
N VAL A 122 22.85 -6.21 12.07
CA VAL A 122 22.04 -6.19 10.85
C VAL A 122 22.55 -5.08 9.94
N LYS A 123 22.90 -5.43 8.72
CA LYS A 123 23.29 -4.50 7.65
C LYS A 123 22.27 -4.52 6.53
N THR A 124 22.15 -3.40 5.84
CA THR A 124 21.36 -3.25 4.64
C THR A 124 22.24 -3.53 3.43
N GLY A 125 21.77 -4.42 2.57
CA GLY A 125 22.42 -4.79 1.30
C GLY A 125 21.77 -4.13 0.10
N ASP A 126 21.64 -4.91 -0.98
CA ASP A 126 21.08 -4.44 -2.24
C ASP A 126 19.60 -4.06 -2.12
N LYS A 127 19.20 -3.11 -2.95
CA LYS A 127 17.80 -2.71 -3.16
C LYS A 127 17.20 -3.60 -4.25
N TYR A 128 15.98 -4.08 -4.04
CA TYR A 128 15.23 -4.88 -5.00
C TYR A 128 13.91 -4.21 -5.36
N ALA A 129 13.57 -4.21 -6.65
CA ALA A 129 12.24 -3.94 -7.17
C ALA A 129 11.49 -5.28 -7.26
N ILE A 130 10.31 -5.37 -6.64
CA ILE A 130 9.57 -6.62 -6.50
C ILE A 130 8.14 -6.42 -6.98
N GLN A 131 7.65 -7.33 -7.82
CA GLN A 131 6.28 -7.31 -8.35
C GLN A 131 5.75 -8.74 -8.52
N PRO A 132 4.43 -8.94 -8.62
CA PRO A 132 3.87 -10.24 -8.98
C PRO A 132 4.33 -10.70 -10.35
N ALA A 133 4.67 -11.98 -10.49
CA ALA A 133 5.09 -12.55 -11.77
C ALA A 133 3.97 -12.41 -12.82
N GLY A 134 4.34 -12.01 -14.04
CA GLY A 134 3.40 -11.84 -15.15
C GLY A 134 2.42 -10.67 -15.04
N SER A 135 2.58 -9.80 -14.04
CA SER A 135 1.71 -8.62 -13.87
C SER A 135 2.50 -7.33 -14.09
N THR A 136 1.89 -6.36 -14.76
CA THR A 136 2.46 -5.01 -14.94
C THR A 136 2.07 -4.07 -13.81
N VAL A 137 1.01 -4.38 -13.07
CA VAL A 137 0.53 -3.58 -11.93
C VAL A 137 0.48 -4.43 -10.67
N THR A 138 1.04 -3.90 -9.60
CA THR A 138 1.03 -4.49 -8.26
C THR A 138 -0.11 -3.88 -7.45
N TRP A 139 -1.07 -4.69 -7.02
CA TRP A 139 -2.23 -4.25 -6.24
C TRP A 139 -1.98 -4.49 -4.75
N LEU A 140 -1.44 -3.48 -4.07
CA LEU A 140 -1.14 -3.56 -2.65
C LEU A 140 -2.41 -3.37 -1.82
N CYS A 141 -2.71 -4.30 -0.94
CA CYS A 141 -3.82 -4.16 0.00
C CYS A 141 -3.49 -3.18 1.10
N GLY A 142 -4.44 -2.30 1.38
CA GLY A 142 -4.30 -1.29 2.42
C GLY A 142 -5.57 -1.15 3.26
N LEU A 143 -5.40 -0.38 4.32
CA LEU A 143 -6.48 0.11 5.18
C LEU A 143 -6.44 1.63 5.16
N TYR A 144 -7.62 2.27 5.20
CA TYR A 144 -7.68 3.73 5.27
C TYR A 144 -8.57 4.22 6.42
N ARG A 145 -8.38 5.45 6.80
CA ARG A 145 -9.26 6.19 7.71
C ARG A 145 -9.23 7.67 7.39
N ILE A 146 -10.11 8.43 8.01
CA ILE A 146 -10.12 9.89 7.88
C ILE A 146 -9.43 10.50 9.10
N GLU A 147 -8.42 11.33 8.86
CA GLU A 147 -7.75 12.15 9.87
C GLU A 147 -7.81 13.62 9.46
N ASN A 148 -8.25 14.49 10.35
CA ASN A 148 -8.37 15.94 10.07
C ASN A 148 -9.10 16.24 8.75
N SER A 149 -10.17 15.50 8.45
CA SER A 149 -10.97 15.59 7.21
C SER A 149 -10.30 15.11 5.94
N TYR A 150 -9.13 14.46 6.02
CA TYR A 150 -8.41 13.89 4.87
C TYR A 150 -8.21 12.38 5.00
N PRO A 151 -8.29 11.64 3.89
CA PRO A 151 -8.04 10.22 3.92
C PRO A 151 -6.53 9.94 4.03
N VAL A 152 -6.21 9.03 4.95
CA VAL A 152 -4.87 8.49 5.14
C VAL A 152 -4.91 6.97 5.04
N PHE A 153 -3.82 6.32 4.61
CA PHE A 153 -3.77 4.87 4.46
C PHE A 153 -2.52 4.25 5.04
N VAL A 154 -2.57 2.95 5.25
CA VAL A 154 -1.43 2.08 5.56
C VAL A 154 -1.45 0.86 4.65
N VAL A 155 -0.27 0.33 4.32
CA VAL A 155 -0.14 -0.92 3.55
C VAL A 155 -0.19 -2.11 4.50
N LEU A 156 -0.96 -3.14 4.14
CA LEU A 156 -0.95 -4.42 4.85
C LEU A 156 0.29 -5.23 4.49
N THR A 157 0.94 -5.80 5.50
CA THR A 157 2.09 -6.67 5.31
C THR A 157 1.85 -8.03 5.94
N LYS A 158 2.42 -9.08 5.34
CA LYS A 158 2.39 -10.46 5.78
C LYS A 158 3.79 -11.07 5.84
N GLU A 159 3.90 -12.29 6.32
CA GLU A 159 5.12 -13.08 6.21
C GLU A 159 5.52 -13.25 4.73
N PRO A 160 6.83 -13.17 4.40
CA PRO A 160 7.30 -13.32 3.04
C PRO A 160 7.22 -14.77 2.58
N THR A 161 7.30 -14.97 1.25
CA THR A 161 7.59 -16.29 0.70
C THR A 161 9.03 -16.71 1.03
N PRO A 162 9.38 -18.01 0.95
CA PRO A 162 10.75 -18.47 1.20
C PRO A 162 11.82 -17.75 0.34
N GLU A 163 11.46 -17.40 -0.90
CA GLU A 163 12.34 -16.66 -1.83
C GLU A 163 12.59 -15.24 -1.33
N LEU A 164 11.52 -14.51 -0.96
CA LEU A 164 11.60 -13.14 -0.48
C LEU A 164 12.12 -13.02 0.95
N ALA A 165 12.05 -14.09 1.76
CA ALA A 165 12.63 -14.13 3.11
C ALA A 165 14.15 -13.91 3.11
N LYS A 166 14.82 -14.17 1.98
CA LYS A 166 16.25 -13.89 1.79
C LYS A 166 16.53 -12.38 1.66
N ILE A 167 15.52 -11.61 1.25
CA ILE A 167 15.63 -10.16 1.07
C ILE A 167 15.14 -9.47 2.35
N HIS A 168 13.90 -9.77 2.78
CA HIS A 168 13.29 -9.10 3.93
C HIS A 168 12.32 -10.03 4.68
N ASP A 169 12.13 -9.77 5.98
CA ASP A 169 11.27 -10.55 6.89
C ASP A 169 9.75 -10.27 6.69
N ARG A 170 9.38 -9.33 5.83
CA ARG A 170 7.98 -8.99 5.51
C ARG A 170 7.82 -8.70 4.02
N MET A 171 6.62 -8.95 3.52
CA MET A 171 6.18 -8.52 2.18
C MET A 171 4.79 -7.86 2.27
N PRO A 172 4.40 -6.99 1.34
CA PRO A 172 3.03 -6.48 1.29
C PRO A 172 2.04 -7.60 0.95
N LEU A 173 0.81 -7.46 1.45
CA LEU A 173 -0.31 -8.26 0.97
C LEU A 173 -0.71 -7.74 -0.41
N MET A 174 -0.66 -8.61 -1.41
CA MET A 174 -1.04 -8.30 -2.79
C MET A 174 -2.17 -9.23 -3.22
N LEU A 175 -3.14 -8.69 -3.94
CA LEU A 175 -4.25 -9.46 -4.52
C LEU A 175 -4.25 -9.34 -6.04
N PRO A 176 -4.80 -10.34 -6.75
CA PRO A 176 -5.01 -10.23 -8.18
C PRO A 176 -6.12 -9.21 -8.48
N LYS A 177 -6.07 -8.62 -9.68
CA LYS A 177 -6.95 -7.52 -10.11
C LYS A 177 -8.44 -7.82 -9.94
N GLU A 178 -8.86 -9.01 -10.23
CA GLU A 178 -10.25 -9.50 -10.13
C GLU A 178 -10.77 -9.53 -8.69
N LYS A 179 -9.89 -9.47 -7.68
CA LYS A 179 -10.26 -9.45 -6.26
C LYS A 179 -10.31 -8.04 -5.65
N ILE A 180 -10.00 -7.01 -6.42
CA ILE A 180 -10.01 -5.62 -5.93
C ILE A 180 -11.40 -5.21 -5.43
N ASN A 181 -12.45 -5.49 -6.21
CA ASN A 181 -13.82 -5.12 -5.83
C ASN A 181 -14.28 -5.86 -4.57
N ASP A 182 -13.95 -7.15 -4.45
CA ASP A 182 -14.24 -7.93 -3.25
C ASP A 182 -13.50 -7.36 -2.04
N TRP A 183 -12.23 -6.99 -2.20
CA TRP A 183 -11.40 -6.46 -1.13
C TRP A 183 -11.91 -5.13 -0.58
N ILE A 184 -12.26 -4.18 -1.45
CA ILE A 184 -12.74 -2.86 -1.02
C ILE A 184 -14.20 -2.86 -0.55
N ASN A 185 -14.97 -3.91 -0.85
CA ASN A 185 -16.37 -4.01 -0.43
C ASN A 185 -16.47 -4.20 1.10
N PRO A 186 -17.06 -3.24 1.86
CA PRO A 186 -17.14 -3.33 3.30
C PRO A 186 -17.95 -4.53 3.82
N SER A 187 -18.83 -5.11 2.98
CA SER A 187 -19.64 -6.29 3.33
C SER A 187 -18.88 -7.61 3.16
N SER A 188 -17.74 -7.63 2.47
CA SER A 188 -16.92 -8.84 2.34
C SER A 188 -16.14 -9.09 3.62
N ASN A 189 -16.01 -10.36 4.02
CA ASN A 189 -15.09 -10.75 5.08
C ASN A 189 -13.65 -10.74 4.54
N PRO A 190 -12.76 -9.85 5.03
CA PRO A 190 -11.40 -9.77 4.51
C PRO A 190 -10.57 -11.04 4.77
N ALA A 191 -10.91 -11.83 5.80
CA ALA A 191 -10.20 -13.07 6.09
C ALA A 191 -10.35 -14.10 4.97
N ASP A 192 -11.51 -14.13 4.30
CA ASP A 192 -11.78 -15.08 3.20
C ASP A 192 -11.01 -14.71 1.93
N LEU A 193 -10.54 -13.46 1.83
CA LEU A 193 -9.82 -12.97 0.67
C LEU A 193 -8.31 -13.21 0.76
N ILE A 194 -7.78 -13.48 1.96
CA ILE A 194 -6.34 -13.72 2.16
C ILE A 194 -5.85 -14.95 1.39
N GLN A 195 -6.69 -15.96 1.18
CA GLN A 195 -6.34 -17.16 0.41
C GLN A 195 -5.97 -16.87 -1.05
N PHE A 196 -6.39 -15.72 -1.59
CA PHE A 196 -6.05 -15.27 -2.95
C PHE A 196 -4.79 -14.41 -2.99
N ALA A 197 -4.07 -14.28 -1.86
CA ALA A 197 -2.85 -13.48 -1.80
C ALA A 197 -1.80 -14.00 -2.78
N LEU A 198 -1.30 -13.10 -3.62
CA LEU A 198 -0.24 -13.42 -4.56
C LEU A 198 1.06 -13.75 -3.81
N ALA A 199 1.69 -14.83 -4.23
CA ALA A 199 2.93 -15.34 -3.66
C ALA A 199 4.06 -15.45 -4.71
N ASP A 200 3.69 -15.69 -5.99
CA ASP A 200 4.64 -15.75 -7.08
C ASP A 200 5.08 -14.34 -7.47
N THR A 201 6.37 -14.06 -7.31
CA THR A 201 6.94 -12.71 -7.50
C THR A 201 8.27 -12.77 -8.23
N VAL A 202 8.56 -11.68 -8.95
CA VAL A 202 9.88 -11.43 -9.54
C VAL A 202 10.55 -10.32 -8.72
N ALA A 203 11.81 -10.53 -8.36
CA ALA A 203 12.64 -9.57 -7.63
C ALA A 203 13.90 -9.27 -8.46
N GLU A 204 14.10 -8.01 -8.81
CA GLU A 204 15.26 -7.54 -9.58
C GLU A 204 16.03 -6.48 -8.79
N LYS A 205 17.36 -6.48 -8.90
CA LYS A 205 18.16 -5.42 -8.28
C LYS A 205 17.86 -4.08 -8.93
N ALA A 206 17.65 -3.04 -8.10
CA ALA A 206 17.23 -1.70 -8.49
C ALA A 206 18.32 -0.64 -8.22
#